data_3db5e1b2b81e62825fe173a9133798b6
#
_entry.id   3db5e1b2b81e62825fe173a9133798b6
#
_cell.length_a   1.000
_cell.length_b   1.000
_cell.length_c   1.000
_cell.angle_alpha   90.00
_cell.angle_beta   90.00
_cell.angle_gamma   90.00
#
_symmetry.space_group_name_H-M   'P 1'
#
loop_
_entity.id
_entity.type
_entity.pdbx_description
1 polymer ?
#
loop_
_entity_poly.entity_id
_entity_poly.type
_entity_poly.pdbx_seq_one_letter_code
_entity_poly.pdbx_strand_id
1 'polypeptide(L)'
;MTMPRKVAVIGAGEIGVGWAALCASAGWPVAMFDMNQRTTERAFTEVPRRARALVALERATQGIVERGLLEFTQARSLLQAVKDADWVVEAIAEDAVAKQKLFESIELVASPEALLTSSSSALLPKDIFARCRRLDRCLVTHPLSPPELIPLVEIVPGERTAPAAVERALDYLRSLGRMPIVVRKPVPGYVVGRIAAAVWRECIDLVLTGVIDVQDLDRAVSLGPAMGWAAAGPHLTYHLAAGDGGVTAFLQHLLTAFEGLWDGKLAGWQKLDPQQQRQLTQAIEKAYAGKVEMLREARDRRLSAILRALEQARAAGPAS
;
A
#
# COMPACT_ATOMS: atom_id res chain seq x y z
N MET A 1 -13.34 18.59 -7.78
CA MET A 1 -12.80 17.53 -6.90
C MET A 1 -13.35 17.77 -5.51
N THR A 2 -14.14 16.87 -4.98
CA THR A 2 -14.77 17.01 -3.65
C THR A 2 -13.81 16.50 -2.59
N MET A 3 -13.25 17.42 -1.82
CA MET A 3 -12.44 17.12 -0.63
C MET A 3 -13.39 16.68 0.50
N PRO A 4 -13.08 15.64 1.28
CA PRO A 4 -13.87 15.29 2.46
C PRO A 4 -13.77 16.41 3.51
N ARG A 5 -14.87 16.68 4.21
CA ARG A 5 -14.88 17.64 5.32
C ARG A 5 -14.01 17.17 6.47
N LYS A 6 -13.91 15.85 6.67
CA LYS A 6 -13.11 15.22 7.70
C LYS A 6 -12.79 13.77 7.32
N VAL A 7 -11.55 13.36 7.55
CA VAL A 7 -11.10 11.96 7.48
C VAL A 7 -10.90 11.43 8.89
N ALA A 8 -11.50 10.27 9.20
CA ALA A 8 -11.23 9.55 10.44
C ALA A 8 -10.25 8.41 10.15
N VAL A 9 -9.11 8.39 10.81
CA VAL A 9 -8.13 7.29 10.74
C VAL A 9 -8.19 6.49 12.02
N ILE A 10 -8.57 5.21 11.92
CA ILE A 10 -8.73 4.31 13.06
C ILE A 10 -7.60 3.27 13.04
N GLY A 11 -6.71 3.35 14.01
CA GLY A 11 -5.43 2.65 14.08
C GLY A 11 -4.27 3.60 13.82
N ALA A 12 -3.34 3.67 14.77
CA ALA A 12 -2.19 4.59 14.74
C ALA A 12 -0.85 3.86 14.51
N GLY A 13 -0.92 2.70 13.86
CA GLY A 13 0.24 1.94 13.38
C GLY A 13 0.88 2.58 12.14
N GLU A 14 1.82 1.87 11.52
CA GLU A 14 2.60 2.34 10.35
C GLU A 14 1.70 2.82 9.19
N ILE A 15 0.66 2.04 8.87
CA ILE A 15 -0.27 2.36 7.78
C ILE A 15 -1.18 3.54 8.13
N GLY A 16 -1.73 3.55 9.36
CA GLY A 16 -2.59 4.66 9.79
C GLY A 16 -1.85 5.99 9.88
N VAL A 17 -0.62 5.99 10.39
CA VAL A 17 0.26 7.18 10.40
C VAL A 17 0.53 7.66 8.98
N GLY A 18 0.82 6.75 8.05
CA GLY A 18 1.03 7.09 6.64
C GLY A 18 -0.21 7.71 5.99
N TRP A 19 -1.40 7.15 6.22
CA TRP A 19 -2.67 7.74 5.74
C TRP A 19 -2.92 9.13 6.32
N ALA A 20 -2.72 9.28 7.65
CA ALA A 20 -2.92 10.58 8.29
C ALA A 20 -1.93 11.64 7.78
N ALA A 21 -0.65 11.26 7.61
CA ALA A 21 0.37 12.14 7.04
C ALA A 21 0.04 12.55 5.60
N LEU A 22 -0.42 11.61 4.77
CA LEU A 22 -0.84 11.87 3.40
C LEU A 22 -2.03 12.84 3.35
N CYS A 23 -3.09 12.58 4.12
CA CYS A 23 -4.26 13.46 4.16
C CYS A 23 -3.92 14.86 4.69
N ALA A 24 -3.16 14.94 5.78
CA ALA A 24 -2.69 16.22 6.32
C ALA A 24 -1.80 16.97 5.32
N SER A 25 -0.94 16.27 4.57
CA SER A 25 -0.10 16.91 3.55
C SER A 25 -0.88 17.50 2.38
N ALA A 26 -2.09 17.02 2.16
CA ALA A 26 -3.05 17.58 1.19
C ALA A 26 -3.94 18.68 1.80
N GLY A 27 -3.74 19.05 3.07
CA GLY A 27 -4.53 20.06 3.76
C GLY A 27 -5.90 19.57 4.25
N TRP A 28 -6.11 18.26 4.34
CA TRP A 28 -7.38 17.69 4.77
C TRP A 28 -7.48 17.59 6.29
N PRO A 29 -8.64 17.88 6.90
CA PRO A 29 -8.88 17.65 8.32
C PRO A 29 -8.83 16.16 8.65
N VAL A 30 -8.01 15.80 9.64
CA VAL A 30 -7.83 14.40 10.06
C VAL A 30 -8.07 14.25 11.55
N ALA A 31 -8.93 13.30 11.93
CA ALA A 31 -9.07 12.84 13.31
C ALA A 31 -8.54 11.40 13.41
N MET A 32 -7.52 11.20 14.25
CA MET A 32 -6.94 9.86 14.47
C MET A 32 -7.33 9.30 15.82
N PHE A 33 -7.65 8.00 15.86
CA PHE A 33 -7.95 7.27 17.08
C PHE A 33 -7.27 5.89 17.08
N ASP A 34 -6.71 5.51 18.22
CA ASP A 34 -6.27 4.15 18.53
C ASP A 34 -6.65 3.82 19.97
N MET A 35 -6.95 2.56 20.26
CA MET A 35 -7.24 2.09 21.62
C MET A 35 -6.00 2.13 22.52
N ASN A 36 -4.81 2.03 21.96
CA ASN A 36 -3.56 2.11 22.68
C ASN A 36 -3.06 3.57 22.72
N GLN A 37 -3.14 4.17 23.90
CA GLN A 37 -2.76 5.55 24.11
C GLN A 37 -1.29 5.84 23.72
N ARG A 38 -0.35 4.95 24.04
CA ARG A 38 1.07 5.12 23.68
C ARG A 38 1.27 5.17 22.17
N THR A 39 0.53 4.33 21.42
CA THR A 39 0.55 4.31 19.96
C THR A 39 0.03 5.63 19.40
N THR A 40 -1.04 6.16 19.99
CA THR A 40 -1.62 7.45 19.59
C THR A 40 -0.69 8.61 19.88
N GLU A 41 -0.05 8.66 21.07
CA GLU A 41 0.93 9.68 21.43
C GLU A 41 2.12 9.69 20.47
N ARG A 42 2.64 8.52 20.11
CA ARG A 42 3.69 8.38 19.11
C ARG A 42 3.24 8.88 17.73
N ALA A 43 2.03 8.55 17.30
CA ALA A 43 1.49 8.98 16.02
C ALA A 43 1.36 10.51 15.94
N PHE A 44 1.08 11.17 17.06
CA PHE A 44 0.98 12.63 17.13
C PHE A 44 2.32 13.34 16.84
N THR A 45 3.44 12.66 17.04
CA THR A 45 4.77 13.12 16.64
C THR A 45 5.13 12.67 15.20
N GLU A 46 4.78 11.42 14.85
CA GLU A 46 5.15 10.82 13.58
C GLU A 46 4.39 11.40 12.39
N VAL A 47 3.09 11.69 12.53
CA VAL A 47 2.28 12.26 11.44
C VAL A 47 2.84 13.60 10.97
N PRO A 48 3.11 14.60 11.84
CA PRO A 48 3.74 15.84 11.42
C PRO A 48 5.13 15.64 10.81
N ARG A 49 5.95 14.75 11.38
CA ARG A 49 7.28 14.45 10.86
C ARG A 49 7.20 13.93 9.43
N ARG A 50 6.33 12.95 9.15
CA ARG A 50 6.16 12.37 7.82
C ARG A 50 5.52 13.34 6.84
N ALA A 51 4.52 14.11 7.26
CA ALA A 51 3.91 15.12 6.40
C ALA A 51 4.93 16.20 5.97
N ARG A 52 5.77 16.68 6.89
CA ARG A 52 6.85 17.63 6.56
C ARG A 52 7.97 17.00 5.73
N ALA A 53 8.27 15.72 5.91
CA ALA A 53 9.23 15.00 5.07
C ALA A 53 8.80 14.98 3.59
N LEU A 54 7.49 14.97 3.30
CA LEU A 54 6.99 15.07 1.93
C LEU A 54 7.32 16.41 1.27
N VAL A 55 7.43 17.50 2.05
CA VAL A 55 7.90 18.81 1.52
C VAL A 55 9.38 18.72 1.13
N ALA A 56 10.21 18.15 1.99
CA ALA A 56 11.64 17.96 1.71
C ALA A 56 11.90 17.03 0.52
N LEU A 57 10.97 16.10 0.26
CA LEU A 57 10.99 15.22 -0.89
C LEU A 57 10.32 15.82 -2.14
N GLU A 58 9.89 17.07 -2.10
CA GLU A 58 9.18 17.78 -3.18
C GLU A 58 7.86 17.10 -3.61
N ARG A 59 7.19 16.44 -2.65
CA ARG A 59 5.92 15.72 -2.86
C ARG A 59 4.70 16.47 -2.31
N ALA A 60 4.93 17.55 -1.55
CA ALA A 60 3.89 18.39 -0.96
C ALA A 60 4.36 19.84 -0.83
N THR A 61 3.39 20.76 -0.71
CA THR A 61 3.65 22.20 -0.54
C THR A 61 3.61 22.56 0.94
N GLN A 62 4.65 23.21 1.47
CA GLN A 62 4.80 23.52 2.89
C GLN A 62 3.55 24.22 3.48
N GLY A 63 3.04 25.27 2.85
CA GLY A 63 1.86 26.00 3.37
C GLY A 63 0.59 25.13 3.43
N ILE A 64 0.43 24.15 2.54
CA ILE A 64 -0.70 23.21 2.57
C ILE A 64 -0.52 22.22 3.71
N VAL A 65 0.70 21.68 3.88
CA VAL A 65 1.05 20.77 4.98
C VAL A 65 0.79 21.39 6.33
N GLU A 66 1.31 22.60 6.57
CA GLU A 66 1.12 23.27 7.87
C GLU A 66 -0.36 23.55 8.17
N ARG A 67 -1.16 23.91 7.17
CA ARG A 67 -2.61 24.04 7.31
C ARG A 67 -3.29 22.73 7.71
N GLY A 68 -2.97 21.62 7.01
CA GLY A 68 -3.53 20.31 7.33
C GLY A 68 -3.09 19.79 8.69
N LEU A 69 -1.88 20.13 9.15
CA LEU A 69 -1.40 19.80 10.49
C LEU A 69 -2.11 20.59 11.60
N LEU A 70 -2.60 21.79 11.34
CA LEU A 70 -3.47 22.53 12.27
C LEU A 70 -4.83 21.84 12.46
N GLU A 71 -5.30 21.13 11.44
CA GLU A 71 -6.56 20.37 11.45
C GLU A 71 -6.37 18.88 11.81
N PHE A 72 -5.13 18.46 12.14
CA PHE A 72 -4.84 17.12 12.62
C PHE A 72 -5.13 17.02 14.12
N THR A 73 -6.04 16.12 14.49
CA THR A 73 -6.49 15.97 15.87
C THR A 73 -6.38 14.53 16.36
N GLN A 74 -6.03 14.39 17.65
CA GLN A 74 -6.13 13.12 18.37
C GLN A 74 -7.53 13.01 18.98
N ALA A 75 -8.32 12.06 18.51
CA ALA A 75 -9.62 11.76 19.09
C ALA A 75 -9.47 10.93 20.37
N ARG A 76 -10.26 11.26 21.40
CA ARG A 76 -10.28 10.53 22.69
C ARG A 76 -11.20 9.31 22.67
N SER A 77 -12.01 9.15 21.64
CA SER A 77 -12.92 8.04 21.47
C SER A 77 -13.20 7.76 19.99
N LEU A 78 -13.64 6.55 19.68
CA LEU A 78 -14.09 6.19 18.34
C LEU A 78 -15.20 7.13 17.85
N LEU A 79 -16.18 7.44 18.70
CA LEU A 79 -17.26 8.38 18.37
C LEU A 79 -16.70 9.75 17.95
N GLN A 80 -15.76 10.32 18.72
CA GLN A 80 -15.17 11.62 18.40
C GLN A 80 -14.40 11.59 17.07
N ALA A 81 -13.71 10.49 16.77
CA ALA A 81 -13.00 10.34 15.50
C ALA A 81 -13.96 10.30 14.33
N VAL A 82 -14.98 9.44 14.41
CA VAL A 82 -15.85 9.06 13.29
C VAL A 82 -17.00 10.03 13.07
N LYS A 83 -17.47 10.71 14.15
CA LYS A 83 -18.54 11.69 14.04
C LYS A 83 -18.20 12.76 12.99
N ASP A 84 -19.11 13.01 12.08
CA ASP A 84 -19.02 13.98 10.99
C ASP A 84 -17.87 13.68 9.96
N ALA A 85 -17.29 12.47 9.99
CA ALA A 85 -16.33 12.06 8.97
C ALA A 85 -17.06 11.65 7.69
N ASP A 86 -16.55 12.13 6.55
CA ASP A 86 -17.02 11.69 5.23
C ASP A 86 -16.28 10.45 4.76
N TRP A 87 -15.08 10.23 5.27
CA TRP A 87 -14.25 9.06 4.99
C TRP A 87 -13.65 8.48 6.28
N VAL A 88 -13.89 7.20 6.51
CA VAL A 88 -13.31 6.44 7.61
C VAL A 88 -12.31 5.44 7.05
N VAL A 89 -11.07 5.55 7.46
CA VAL A 89 -9.95 4.67 7.08
C VAL A 89 -9.56 3.81 8.27
N GLU A 90 -9.83 2.52 8.21
CA GLU A 90 -9.41 1.56 9.22
C GLU A 90 -8.02 1.02 8.88
N ALA A 91 -7.12 1.01 9.86
CA ALA A 91 -5.75 0.53 9.77
C ALA A 91 -5.28 -0.15 11.08
N ILE A 92 -6.15 -0.95 11.72
CA ILE A 92 -5.79 -1.78 12.87
C ILE A 92 -5.09 -3.08 12.44
N ALA A 93 -4.68 -3.90 13.41
CA ALA A 93 -4.07 -5.20 13.15
C ALA A 93 -4.92 -6.09 12.22
N GLU A 94 -4.27 -6.97 11.46
CA GLU A 94 -4.89 -7.84 10.45
C GLU A 94 -5.61 -9.03 11.12
N ASP A 95 -6.68 -8.73 11.83
CA ASP A 95 -7.55 -9.68 12.50
C ASP A 95 -9.00 -9.45 12.08
N ALA A 96 -9.60 -10.46 11.45
CA ALA A 96 -10.95 -10.37 10.89
C ALA A 96 -12.02 -10.10 11.96
N VAL A 97 -11.90 -10.73 13.14
CA VAL A 97 -12.88 -10.57 14.22
C VAL A 97 -12.79 -9.17 14.83
N ALA A 98 -11.58 -8.66 15.02
CA ALA A 98 -11.35 -7.30 15.52
C ALA A 98 -11.92 -6.27 14.53
N LYS A 99 -11.65 -6.43 13.22
CA LYS A 99 -12.17 -5.54 12.18
C LYS A 99 -13.70 -5.59 12.10
N GLN A 100 -14.32 -6.76 12.17
CA GLN A 100 -15.78 -6.91 12.20
C GLN A 100 -16.44 -6.14 13.34
N LYS A 101 -15.90 -6.31 14.57
CA LYS A 101 -16.40 -5.60 15.77
C LYS A 101 -16.22 -4.10 15.66
N LEU A 102 -15.07 -3.68 15.12
CA LEU A 102 -14.79 -2.26 14.92
C LEU A 102 -15.76 -1.64 13.91
N PHE A 103 -15.96 -2.26 12.74
CA PHE A 103 -16.88 -1.72 11.73
C PHE A 103 -18.34 -1.75 12.17
N GLU A 104 -18.77 -2.75 12.94
CA GLU A 104 -20.07 -2.77 13.62
C GLU A 104 -20.24 -1.53 14.52
N SER A 105 -19.20 -1.19 15.30
CA SER A 105 -19.22 -0.01 16.17
C SER A 105 -19.14 1.32 15.38
N ILE A 106 -18.34 1.36 14.30
CA ILE A 106 -18.24 2.52 13.42
C ILE A 106 -19.60 2.80 12.77
N GLU A 107 -20.28 1.77 12.27
CA GLU A 107 -21.57 1.93 11.57
C GLU A 107 -22.64 2.57 12.46
N LEU A 108 -22.62 2.32 13.77
CA LEU A 108 -23.57 2.91 14.73
C LEU A 108 -23.41 4.42 14.90
N VAL A 109 -22.22 4.96 14.65
CA VAL A 109 -21.88 6.37 14.97
C VAL A 109 -21.47 7.18 13.75
N ALA A 110 -21.12 6.54 12.65
CA ALA A 110 -20.73 7.19 11.41
C ALA A 110 -21.95 7.82 10.71
N SER A 111 -21.69 8.92 10.00
CA SER A 111 -22.70 9.46 9.08
C SER A 111 -23.19 8.36 8.13
N PRO A 112 -24.51 8.31 7.82
CA PRO A 112 -25.02 7.37 6.82
C PRO A 112 -24.34 7.44 5.46
N GLU A 113 -23.81 8.61 5.12
CA GLU A 113 -23.13 8.86 3.86
C GLU A 113 -21.60 8.65 3.93
N ALA A 114 -21.03 8.37 5.10
CA ALA A 114 -19.60 8.16 5.24
C ALA A 114 -19.12 6.95 4.42
N LEU A 115 -18.04 7.10 3.69
CA LEU A 115 -17.33 6.00 3.06
C LEU A 115 -16.54 5.24 4.14
N LEU A 116 -16.75 3.93 4.25
CA LEU A 116 -16.07 3.08 5.22
C LEU A 116 -15.05 2.20 4.51
N THR A 117 -13.76 2.39 4.82
CA THR A 117 -12.69 1.66 4.13
C THR A 117 -11.76 0.97 5.10
N SER A 118 -11.30 -0.22 4.72
CA SER A 118 -10.25 -0.96 5.43
C SER A 118 -8.95 -0.93 4.62
N SER A 119 -7.82 -0.82 5.32
CA SER A 119 -6.48 -0.91 4.73
C SER A 119 -5.93 -2.35 4.75
N SER A 120 -6.78 -3.36 4.93
CA SER A 120 -6.37 -4.76 4.93
C SER A 120 -5.60 -5.12 3.67
N SER A 121 -4.55 -5.94 3.83
CA SER A 121 -3.71 -6.42 2.73
C SER A 121 -4.11 -7.81 2.20
N ALA A 122 -4.94 -8.56 2.94
CA ALA A 122 -5.24 -9.94 2.59
C ALA A 122 -6.70 -10.35 2.80
N LEU A 123 -7.40 -9.75 3.77
CA LEU A 123 -8.78 -10.13 4.12
C LEU A 123 -9.77 -9.65 3.06
N LEU A 124 -10.75 -10.48 2.74
CA LEU A 124 -11.77 -10.11 1.77
C LEU A 124 -12.79 -9.15 2.37
N PRO A 125 -13.39 -8.23 1.58
CA PRO A 125 -14.44 -7.32 2.06
C PRO A 125 -15.57 -8.02 2.79
N LYS A 126 -16.01 -9.19 2.31
CA LYS A 126 -17.06 -10.00 2.96
C LYS A 126 -16.71 -10.44 4.37
N ASP A 127 -15.41 -10.68 4.64
CA ASP A 127 -14.94 -11.13 5.95
C ASP A 127 -14.75 -9.95 6.90
N ILE A 128 -14.30 -8.80 6.39
CA ILE A 128 -14.08 -7.57 7.18
C ILE A 128 -15.42 -6.96 7.61
N PHE A 129 -16.36 -6.82 6.67
CA PHE A 129 -17.62 -6.10 6.87
C PHE A 129 -18.80 -7.02 7.20
N ALA A 130 -18.54 -8.27 7.63
CA ALA A 130 -19.58 -9.28 7.86
C ALA A 130 -20.67 -8.85 8.86
N ARG A 131 -20.38 -7.92 9.78
CA ARG A 131 -21.33 -7.42 10.78
C ARG A 131 -21.98 -6.09 10.41
N CYS A 132 -21.58 -5.47 9.30
CA CYS A 132 -22.21 -4.24 8.82
C CYS A 132 -23.56 -4.54 8.15
N ARG A 133 -24.53 -3.65 8.34
CA ARG A 133 -25.84 -3.70 7.70
C ARG A 133 -25.82 -3.03 6.33
N ARG A 134 -25.13 -1.89 6.22
CA ARG A 134 -25.02 -1.07 5.00
C ARG A 134 -23.66 -1.30 4.31
N LEU A 135 -23.61 -2.36 3.52
CA LEU A 135 -22.41 -2.75 2.76
C LEU A 135 -22.20 -1.92 1.49
N ASP A 136 -23.22 -1.17 1.08
CA ASP A 136 -23.22 -0.31 -0.11
C ASP A 136 -22.10 0.75 -0.08
N ARG A 137 -21.60 1.13 1.11
CA ARG A 137 -20.56 2.13 1.35
C ARG A 137 -19.24 1.56 1.90
N CYS A 138 -19.10 0.24 1.91
CA CYS A 138 -17.97 -0.47 2.48
C CYS A 138 -17.08 -1.06 1.38
N LEU A 139 -15.77 -0.84 1.45
CA LEU A 139 -14.78 -1.40 0.53
C LEU A 139 -13.38 -1.41 1.15
N VAL A 140 -12.45 -2.10 0.52
CA VAL A 140 -11.03 -2.03 0.91
C VAL A 140 -10.32 -0.97 0.05
N THR A 141 -9.49 -0.15 0.69
CA THR A 141 -8.50 0.72 0.06
C THR A 141 -7.12 0.31 0.55
N HIS A 142 -6.52 -0.68 -0.11
CA HIS A 142 -5.23 -1.25 0.28
C HIS A 142 -4.07 -0.38 -0.22
N PRO A 143 -3.39 0.37 0.65
CA PRO A 143 -2.20 1.13 0.28
C PRO A 143 -0.98 0.22 0.32
N LEU A 144 0.08 0.60 -0.36
CA LEU A 144 1.39 0.00 -0.18
C LEU A 144 2.25 0.83 0.76
N SER A 145 3.07 0.16 1.58
CA SER A 145 3.93 0.85 2.55
C SER A 145 5.19 1.43 1.90
N PRO A 146 5.51 2.71 2.16
CA PRO A 146 4.78 3.68 2.99
C PRO A 146 3.64 4.37 2.21
N PRO A 147 2.42 4.46 2.79
CA PRO A 147 1.24 4.99 2.09
C PRO A 147 1.38 6.42 1.57
N GLU A 148 2.14 7.24 2.27
CA GLU A 148 2.39 8.63 1.91
C GLU A 148 3.30 8.79 0.67
N LEU A 149 4.10 7.77 0.33
CA LEU A 149 5.02 7.81 -0.80
C LEU A 149 4.55 6.95 -1.98
N ILE A 150 4.21 5.68 -1.74
CA ILE A 150 3.80 4.78 -2.82
C ILE A 150 2.45 5.24 -3.39
N PRO A 151 2.37 5.56 -4.69
CA PRO A 151 1.16 6.13 -5.26
C PRO A 151 0.03 5.12 -5.46
N LEU A 152 0.34 3.83 -5.59
CA LEU A 152 -0.65 2.80 -5.88
C LEU A 152 -1.52 2.51 -4.66
N VAL A 153 -2.83 2.44 -4.89
CA VAL A 153 -3.82 1.95 -3.92
C VAL A 153 -4.77 0.99 -4.64
N GLU A 154 -4.96 -0.20 -4.09
CA GLU A 154 -5.93 -1.16 -4.61
C GLU A 154 -7.29 -0.89 -3.97
N ILE A 155 -8.29 -0.59 -4.79
CA ILE A 155 -9.69 -0.53 -4.38
C ILE A 155 -10.30 -1.90 -4.60
N VAL A 156 -10.79 -2.52 -3.52
CA VAL A 156 -11.39 -3.86 -3.57
C VAL A 156 -12.84 -3.76 -3.07
N PRO A 157 -13.80 -3.62 -3.98
CA PRO A 157 -15.22 -3.61 -3.62
C PRO A 157 -15.68 -5.00 -3.19
N GLY A 158 -16.64 -5.07 -2.26
CA GLY A 158 -17.41 -6.27 -1.98
C GLY A 158 -18.60 -6.42 -2.96
N GLU A 159 -19.29 -7.56 -2.91
CA GLU A 159 -20.42 -7.84 -3.79
C GLU A 159 -21.58 -6.83 -3.67
N ARG A 160 -21.75 -6.23 -2.49
CA ARG A 160 -22.80 -5.24 -2.20
C ARG A 160 -22.32 -3.81 -2.14
N THR A 161 -21.03 -3.55 -2.49
CA THR A 161 -20.51 -2.19 -2.57
C THR A 161 -21.16 -1.46 -3.75
N ALA A 162 -21.74 -0.30 -3.50
CA ALA A 162 -22.35 0.50 -4.55
C ALA A 162 -21.30 1.10 -5.50
N PRO A 163 -21.55 1.19 -6.80
CA PRO A 163 -20.63 1.86 -7.74
C PRO A 163 -20.28 3.28 -7.31
N ALA A 164 -21.21 4.02 -6.75
CA ALA A 164 -20.98 5.38 -6.25
C ALA A 164 -19.95 5.43 -5.10
N ALA A 165 -19.86 4.38 -4.28
CA ALA A 165 -18.84 4.30 -3.23
C ALA A 165 -17.45 4.07 -3.84
N VAL A 166 -17.34 3.26 -4.89
CA VAL A 166 -16.09 3.05 -5.64
C VAL A 166 -15.64 4.34 -6.30
N GLU A 167 -16.53 5.05 -7.00
CA GLU A 167 -16.20 6.34 -7.64
C GLU A 167 -15.75 7.38 -6.61
N ARG A 168 -16.41 7.47 -5.46
CA ARG A 168 -16.00 8.37 -4.38
C ARG A 168 -14.61 8.01 -3.83
N ALA A 169 -14.30 6.72 -3.66
CA ALA A 169 -12.96 6.29 -3.27
C ALA A 169 -11.91 6.67 -4.31
N LEU A 170 -12.21 6.47 -5.60
CA LEU A 170 -11.36 6.89 -6.72
C LEU A 170 -11.08 8.40 -6.67
N ASP A 171 -12.12 9.22 -6.47
CA ASP A 171 -11.99 10.67 -6.40
C ASP A 171 -11.14 11.14 -5.22
N TYR A 172 -11.38 10.59 -4.02
CA TYR A 172 -10.55 10.90 -2.86
C TYR A 172 -9.08 10.54 -3.08
N LEU A 173 -8.81 9.34 -3.56
CA LEU A 173 -7.45 8.87 -3.79
C LEU A 173 -6.73 9.67 -4.88
N ARG A 174 -7.40 9.98 -5.98
CA ARG A 174 -6.85 10.85 -7.04
C ARG A 174 -6.56 12.26 -6.52
N SER A 175 -7.44 12.81 -5.69
CA SER A 175 -7.24 14.13 -5.07
C SER A 175 -6.03 14.16 -4.11
N LEU A 176 -5.67 13.01 -3.53
CA LEU A 176 -4.44 12.81 -2.75
C LEU A 176 -3.20 12.52 -3.62
N GLY A 177 -3.32 12.62 -4.96
CA GLY A 177 -2.23 12.29 -5.88
C GLY A 177 -1.91 10.79 -5.92
N ARG A 178 -2.85 9.93 -5.52
CA ARG A 178 -2.70 8.47 -5.63
C ARG A 178 -3.13 7.98 -7.01
N MET A 179 -2.66 6.80 -7.37
CA MET A 179 -2.99 6.09 -8.61
C MET A 179 -3.78 4.83 -8.26
N PRO A 180 -5.09 4.95 -8.01
CA PRO A 180 -5.90 3.80 -7.62
C PRO A 180 -6.18 2.87 -8.80
N ILE A 181 -6.22 1.58 -8.50
CA ILE A 181 -6.73 0.53 -9.40
C ILE A 181 -7.92 -0.18 -8.74
N VAL A 182 -8.89 -0.60 -9.54
CA VAL A 182 -10.04 -1.36 -9.02
C VAL A 182 -9.84 -2.85 -9.30
N VAL A 183 -9.83 -3.64 -8.23
CA VAL A 183 -9.76 -5.10 -8.30
C VAL A 183 -11.15 -5.62 -8.62
N ARG A 184 -11.35 -6.13 -9.84
CA ARG A 184 -12.68 -6.54 -10.34
C ARG A 184 -13.25 -7.77 -9.62
N LYS A 185 -12.39 -8.65 -9.14
CA LYS A 185 -12.78 -9.87 -8.40
C LYS A 185 -11.92 -9.99 -7.15
N PRO A 186 -12.51 -9.85 -5.96
CA PRO A 186 -11.76 -9.99 -4.70
C PRO A 186 -11.15 -11.38 -4.58
N VAL A 187 -9.83 -11.43 -4.34
CA VAL A 187 -9.07 -12.65 -4.03
C VAL A 187 -8.15 -12.38 -2.84
N PRO A 188 -7.82 -13.37 -2.00
CA PRO A 188 -6.89 -13.18 -0.89
C PRO A 188 -5.54 -12.63 -1.35
N GLY A 189 -5.05 -11.56 -0.71
CA GLY A 189 -3.80 -10.85 -1.08
C GLY A 189 -3.92 -9.99 -2.32
N TYR A 190 -5.12 -9.83 -2.86
CA TYR A 190 -5.46 -8.99 -4.03
C TYR A 190 -4.49 -9.20 -5.21
N VAL A 191 -4.04 -8.15 -5.88
CA VAL A 191 -3.08 -8.27 -7.00
C VAL A 191 -1.64 -8.14 -6.49
N VAL A 192 -1.35 -7.03 -5.80
CA VAL A 192 0.04 -6.70 -5.42
C VAL A 192 0.58 -7.66 -4.37
N GLY A 193 -0.22 -8.00 -3.35
CA GLY A 193 0.19 -8.95 -2.32
C GLY A 193 0.54 -10.32 -2.88
N ARG A 194 -0.22 -10.80 -3.88
CA ARG A 194 0.04 -12.07 -4.56
C ARG A 194 1.35 -12.05 -5.35
N ILE A 195 1.59 -10.98 -6.12
CA ILE A 195 2.84 -10.83 -6.90
C ILE A 195 4.03 -10.72 -5.95
N ALA A 196 3.92 -9.88 -4.92
CA ALA A 196 5.00 -9.71 -3.94
C ALA A 196 5.33 -11.03 -3.21
N ALA A 197 4.32 -11.79 -2.78
CA ALA A 197 4.51 -13.08 -2.13
C ALA A 197 5.20 -14.11 -3.04
N ALA A 198 4.83 -14.15 -4.33
CA ALA A 198 5.44 -15.07 -5.29
C ALA A 198 6.92 -14.74 -5.51
N VAL A 199 7.24 -13.47 -5.77
CA VAL A 199 8.62 -13.01 -5.96
C VAL A 199 9.45 -13.22 -4.68
N TRP A 200 8.91 -12.83 -3.52
CA TRP A 200 9.66 -12.92 -2.28
C TRP A 200 9.94 -14.35 -1.84
N ARG A 201 9.02 -15.28 -2.12
CA ARG A 201 9.25 -16.71 -1.86
C ARG A 201 10.48 -17.21 -2.63
N GLU A 202 10.59 -16.87 -3.90
CA GLU A 202 11.75 -17.22 -4.73
C GLU A 202 13.04 -16.56 -4.21
N CYS A 203 12.97 -15.28 -3.86
CA CYS A 203 14.11 -14.55 -3.27
C CYS A 203 14.61 -15.22 -1.98
N ILE A 204 13.71 -15.65 -1.12
CA ILE A 204 14.07 -16.35 0.14
C ILE A 204 14.75 -17.69 -0.17
N ASP A 205 14.21 -18.44 -1.11
CA ASP A 205 14.75 -19.76 -1.48
C ASP A 205 16.18 -19.65 -2.00
N LEU A 206 16.43 -18.72 -2.93
CA LEU A 206 17.77 -18.48 -3.50
C LEU A 206 18.81 -18.11 -2.44
N VAL A 207 18.42 -17.35 -1.41
CA VAL A 207 19.31 -17.00 -0.29
C VAL A 207 19.54 -18.20 0.63
N LEU A 208 18.49 -18.91 1.02
CA LEU A 208 18.60 -20.04 1.97
C LEU A 208 19.33 -21.24 1.38
N THR A 209 19.23 -21.44 0.05
CA THR A 209 19.97 -22.50 -0.66
C THR A 209 21.39 -22.10 -1.05
N GLY A 210 21.82 -20.86 -0.72
CA GLY A 210 23.18 -20.39 -0.95
C GLY A 210 23.51 -20.06 -2.40
N VAL A 211 22.52 -19.86 -3.26
CA VAL A 211 22.71 -19.46 -4.65
C VAL A 211 23.28 -18.03 -4.74
N ILE A 212 22.82 -17.14 -3.86
CA ILE A 212 23.21 -15.73 -3.85
C ILE A 212 23.08 -15.15 -2.43
N ASP A 213 23.86 -14.11 -2.11
CA ASP A 213 23.66 -13.38 -0.86
C ASP A 213 22.53 -12.33 -0.94
N VAL A 214 22.11 -11.83 0.22
CA VAL A 214 20.99 -10.88 0.34
C VAL A 214 21.21 -9.59 -0.44
N GLN A 215 22.44 -9.03 -0.38
CA GLN A 215 22.71 -7.74 -1.01
C GLN A 215 22.73 -7.84 -2.53
N ASP A 216 23.35 -8.88 -3.07
CA ASP A 216 23.40 -9.11 -4.51
C ASP A 216 22.05 -9.55 -5.06
N LEU A 217 21.23 -10.29 -4.27
CA LEU A 217 19.84 -10.58 -4.62
C LEU A 217 19.01 -9.29 -4.76
N ASP A 218 19.08 -8.40 -3.78
CA ASP A 218 18.35 -7.13 -3.83
C ASP A 218 18.82 -6.24 -5.01
N ARG A 219 20.11 -6.27 -5.35
CA ARG A 219 20.62 -5.63 -6.57
C ARG A 219 20.07 -6.28 -7.83
N ALA A 220 20.08 -7.60 -7.90
CA ALA A 220 19.58 -8.35 -9.06
C ALA A 220 18.09 -8.06 -9.32
N VAL A 221 17.26 -8.03 -8.27
CA VAL A 221 15.85 -7.71 -8.41
C VAL A 221 15.62 -6.24 -8.76
N SER A 222 16.24 -5.31 -8.01
CA SER A 222 15.97 -3.87 -8.15
C SER A 222 16.54 -3.25 -9.43
N LEU A 223 17.68 -3.74 -9.93
CA LEU A 223 18.31 -3.26 -11.15
C LEU A 223 18.00 -4.13 -12.38
N GLY A 224 17.44 -5.32 -12.19
CA GLY A 224 17.00 -6.23 -13.23
C GLY A 224 15.51 -6.09 -13.53
N PRO A 225 14.71 -7.13 -13.23
CA PRO A 225 13.32 -7.18 -13.66
C PRO A 225 12.46 -6.02 -13.11
N ALA A 226 12.67 -5.61 -11.86
CA ALA A 226 11.87 -4.56 -11.25
C ALA A 226 12.09 -3.20 -11.93
N MET A 227 13.24 -2.92 -12.49
CA MET A 227 13.52 -1.68 -13.24
C MET A 227 12.65 -1.60 -14.50
N GLY A 228 12.61 -2.67 -15.30
CA GLY A 228 11.75 -2.75 -16.48
C GLY A 228 10.26 -2.71 -16.11
N TRP A 229 9.89 -3.41 -15.03
CA TRP A 229 8.49 -3.41 -14.57
C TRP A 229 8.05 -2.06 -13.99
N ALA A 230 8.93 -1.31 -13.36
CA ALA A 230 8.63 0.05 -12.90
C ALA A 230 8.37 1.01 -14.07
N ALA A 231 9.08 0.83 -15.17
CA ALA A 231 8.92 1.67 -16.37
C ALA A 231 7.66 1.31 -17.17
N ALA A 232 7.40 0.01 -17.38
CA ALA A 232 6.39 -0.46 -18.36
C ALA A 232 5.40 -1.49 -17.81
N GLY A 233 5.63 -2.06 -16.64
CA GLY A 233 4.91 -3.24 -16.15
C GLY A 233 5.38 -4.54 -16.83
N PRO A 234 5.08 -5.73 -16.25
CA PRO A 234 5.61 -7.00 -16.75
C PRO A 234 5.14 -7.33 -18.16
N HIS A 235 3.85 -7.19 -18.45
CA HIS A 235 3.32 -7.58 -19.77
C HIS A 235 3.87 -6.74 -20.91
N LEU A 236 3.94 -5.42 -20.73
CA LEU A 236 4.51 -4.55 -21.77
C LEU A 236 6.04 -4.79 -21.91
N THR A 237 6.75 -5.04 -20.81
CA THR A 237 8.16 -5.39 -20.85
C THR A 237 8.42 -6.62 -21.74
N TYR A 238 7.66 -7.68 -21.54
CA TYR A 238 7.81 -8.90 -22.36
C TYR A 238 7.27 -8.75 -23.79
N HIS A 239 6.24 -7.93 -24.00
CA HIS A 239 5.78 -7.59 -25.35
C HIS A 239 6.87 -6.89 -26.17
N LEU A 240 7.58 -5.93 -25.56
CA LEU A 240 8.65 -5.18 -26.21
C LEU A 240 9.94 -6.01 -26.37
N ALA A 241 10.21 -6.99 -25.51
CA ALA A 241 11.42 -7.80 -25.55
C ALA A 241 11.57 -8.65 -26.83
N ALA A 242 10.48 -8.92 -27.52
CA ALA A 242 10.50 -9.67 -28.81
C ALA A 242 10.50 -8.76 -30.06
N GLY A 243 10.76 -7.46 -29.91
CA GLY A 243 10.77 -6.50 -31.02
C GLY A 243 9.44 -6.43 -31.76
N ASP A 244 9.47 -6.32 -33.08
CA ASP A 244 8.27 -6.13 -33.92
C ASP A 244 7.30 -7.33 -33.87
N GLY A 245 7.77 -8.50 -33.46
CA GLY A 245 6.92 -9.68 -33.28
C GLY A 245 6.05 -9.65 -32.01
N GLY A 246 6.33 -8.75 -31.09
CA GLY A 246 5.57 -8.51 -29.86
C GLY A 246 5.39 -9.76 -29.00
N VAL A 247 4.35 -9.77 -28.17
CA VAL A 247 4.08 -10.90 -27.24
C VAL A 247 3.87 -12.24 -27.95
N THR A 248 3.39 -12.24 -29.20
CA THR A 248 3.22 -13.49 -29.97
C THR A 248 4.56 -14.15 -30.22
N ALA A 249 5.55 -13.42 -30.73
CA ALA A 249 6.90 -13.93 -30.91
C ALA A 249 7.57 -14.30 -29.59
N PHE A 250 7.37 -13.49 -28.53
CA PHE A 250 7.85 -13.81 -27.18
C PHE A 250 7.35 -15.19 -26.72
N LEU A 251 6.04 -15.41 -26.79
CA LEU A 251 5.44 -16.69 -26.36
C LEU A 251 5.94 -17.86 -27.20
N GLN A 252 6.09 -17.68 -28.50
CA GLN A 252 6.59 -18.74 -29.39
C GLN A 252 8.04 -19.17 -29.12
N HIS A 253 8.90 -18.24 -28.75
CA HIS A 253 10.33 -18.48 -28.60
C HIS A 253 10.82 -18.64 -27.16
N LEU A 254 10.18 -17.99 -26.20
CA LEU A 254 10.67 -17.89 -24.81
C LEU A 254 9.75 -18.54 -23.77
N LEU A 255 8.48 -18.80 -24.09
CA LEU A 255 7.53 -19.39 -23.13
C LEU A 255 8.02 -20.73 -22.58
N THR A 256 8.54 -21.61 -23.45
CA THR A 256 9.05 -22.93 -23.05
C THR A 256 10.16 -22.86 -21.99
N ALA A 257 11.02 -21.81 -22.03
CA ALA A 257 12.02 -21.60 -20.99
C ALA A 257 11.38 -21.27 -19.63
N PHE A 258 10.33 -20.43 -19.61
CA PHE A 258 9.59 -20.12 -18.39
C PHE A 258 8.82 -21.35 -17.87
N GLU A 259 8.15 -22.08 -18.75
CA GLU A 259 7.46 -23.33 -18.39
C GLU A 259 8.42 -24.33 -17.78
N GLY A 260 9.64 -24.45 -18.32
CA GLY A 260 10.69 -25.28 -17.76
C GLY A 260 11.17 -24.85 -16.37
N LEU A 261 11.02 -23.58 -15.98
CA LEU A 261 11.26 -23.10 -14.61
C LEU A 261 10.04 -23.36 -13.72
N TRP A 262 8.82 -23.13 -14.21
CA TRP A 262 7.58 -23.37 -13.47
C TRP A 262 7.34 -24.84 -13.16
N ASP A 263 7.91 -25.75 -13.96
CA ASP A 263 7.86 -27.20 -13.75
C ASP A 263 8.78 -27.63 -12.60
N GLY A 264 8.41 -27.25 -11.37
CA GLY A 264 9.02 -27.71 -10.12
C GLY A 264 10.43 -27.19 -9.81
N LYS A 265 10.96 -26.23 -10.58
CA LYS A 265 12.30 -25.65 -10.34
C LYS A 265 12.29 -24.37 -9.52
N LEU A 266 11.14 -23.72 -9.39
CA LEU A 266 10.96 -22.59 -8.52
C LEU A 266 10.55 -23.03 -7.12
N ALA A 267 10.74 -22.16 -6.13
CA ALA A 267 10.38 -22.41 -4.73
C ALA A 267 8.91 -22.85 -4.58
N GLY A 268 8.70 -24.10 -4.12
CA GLY A 268 7.37 -24.69 -3.95
C GLY A 268 6.89 -24.80 -2.50
N TRP A 269 7.73 -24.45 -1.52
CA TRP A 269 7.39 -24.55 -0.10
C TRP A 269 6.29 -23.54 0.30
N GLN A 270 5.50 -23.91 1.33
CA GLN A 270 4.38 -23.09 1.79
C GLN A 270 4.66 -22.38 3.14
N LYS A 271 5.64 -22.87 3.89
CA LYS A 271 6.03 -22.30 5.19
C LYS A 271 7.53 -22.44 5.39
N LEU A 272 8.14 -21.44 6.00
CA LEU A 272 9.49 -21.53 6.53
C LEU A 272 9.45 -22.24 7.89
N ASP A 273 10.32 -23.21 8.08
CA ASP A 273 10.52 -23.78 9.41
C ASP A 273 11.30 -22.80 10.34
N PRO A 274 11.34 -23.04 11.66
CA PRO A 274 12.01 -22.13 12.58
C PRO A 274 13.52 -21.98 12.33
N GLN A 275 14.19 -22.96 11.74
CA GLN A 275 15.62 -22.86 11.41
C GLN A 275 15.82 -21.96 10.19
N GLN A 276 15.04 -22.15 9.15
CA GLN A 276 15.03 -21.30 7.96
C GLN A 276 14.72 -19.83 8.29
N GLN A 277 13.74 -19.58 9.19
CA GLN A 277 13.42 -18.24 9.67
C GLN A 277 14.63 -17.59 10.36
N ARG A 278 15.33 -18.32 11.25
CA ARG A 278 16.55 -17.81 11.90
C ARG A 278 17.66 -17.53 10.92
N GLN A 279 17.92 -18.44 9.97
CA GLN A 279 18.96 -18.26 8.95
C GLN A 279 18.68 -17.03 8.08
N LEU A 280 17.44 -16.87 7.62
CA LEU A 280 17.02 -15.70 6.83
C LEU A 280 17.17 -14.40 7.62
N THR A 281 16.71 -14.38 8.89
CA THR A 281 16.84 -13.21 9.76
C THR A 281 18.30 -12.80 9.90
N GLN A 282 19.18 -13.75 10.22
CA GLN A 282 20.63 -13.50 10.38
C GLN A 282 21.27 -12.99 9.07
N ALA A 283 20.88 -13.56 7.92
CA ALA A 283 21.39 -13.12 6.62
C ALA A 283 21.01 -11.67 6.31
N ILE A 284 19.74 -11.30 6.55
CA ILE A 284 19.24 -9.95 6.32
C ILE A 284 19.84 -8.94 7.29
N GLU A 285 19.90 -9.27 8.59
CA GLU A 285 20.49 -8.39 9.61
C GLU A 285 21.99 -8.16 9.38
N LYS A 286 22.72 -9.18 8.93
CA LYS A 286 24.12 -9.07 8.55
C LYS A 286 24.30 -8.17 7.33
N ALA A 287 23.44 -8.31 6.31
CA ALA A 287 23.50 -7.53 5.08
C ALA A 287 23.17 -6.04 5.32
N TYR A 288 22.23 -5.77 6.22
CA TYR A 288 21.71 -4.42 6.52
C TYR A 288 21.99 -3.99 7.96
N ALA A 289 23.22 -4.23 8.44
CA ALA A 289 23.66 -3.73 9.73
C ALA A 289 23.58 -2.20 9.76
N GLY A 290 22.72 -1.65 10.65
CA GLY A 290 22.56 -0.20 10.79
C GLY A 290 21.24 0.17 11.49
N LYS A 291 21.09 1.47 11.71
CA LYS A 291 19.82 1.99 12.28
C LYS A 291 18.73 1.95 11.22
N VAL A 292 17.64 1.27 11.52
CA VAL A 292 16.46 1.14 10.64
C VAL A 292 15.98 2.49 10.10
N GLU A 293 16.07 3.56 10.90
CA GLU A 293 15.69 4.91 10.50
C GLU A 293 16.55 5.43 9.32
N MET A 294 17.86 5.24 9.36
CA MET A 294 18.75 5.64 8.26
C MET A 294 18.45 4.86 6.97
N LEU A 295 18.10 3.58 7.10
CA LEU A 295 17.72 2.76 5.94
C LEU A 295 16.38 3.24 5.35
N ARG A 296 15.41 3.62 6.20
CA ARG A 296 14.15 4.23 5.77
C ARG A 296 14.37 5.53 5.02
N GLU A 297 15.12 6.46 5.56
CA GLU A 297 15.43 7.72 4.90
C GLU A 297 16.12 7.53 3.55
N ALA A 298 17.09 6.60 3.48
CA ALA A 298 17.78 6.27 2.22
C ALA A 298 16.80 5.69 1.20
N ARG A 299 15.89 4.78 1.62
CA ARG A 299 14.82 4.25 0.77
C ARG A 299 13.91 5.35 0.27
N ASP A 300 13.43 6.24 1.16
CA ASP A 300 12.46 7.29 0.83
C ASP A 300 13.02 8.28 -0.18
N ARG A 301 14.30 8.66 -0.04
CA ARG A 301 15.00 9.50 -1.04
C ARG A 301 15.10 8.82 -2.41
N ARG A 302 15.49 7.53 -2.46
CA ARG A 302 15.57 6.77 -3.73
C ARG A 302 14.20 6.62 -4.37
N LEU A 303 13.20 6.25 -3.58
CA LEU A 303 11.82 6.08 -4.03
C LEU A 303 11.26 7.39 -4.61
N SER A 304 11.44 8.51 -3.91
CA SER A 304 11.01 9.83 -4.39
C SER A 304 11.68 10.21 -5.71
N ALA A 305 12.99 9.92 -5.86
CA ALA A 305 13.71 10.17 -7.11
C ALA A 305 13.17 9.34 -8.29
N ILE A 306 12.90 8.05 -8.05
CA ILE A 306 12.31 7.15 -9.06
C ILE A 306 10.91 7.64 -9.46
N LEU A 307 10.07 7.98 -8.48
CA LEU A 307 8.71 8.48 -8.74
C LEU A 307 8.73 9.78 -9.55
N ARG A 308 9.61 10.73 -9.23
CA ARG A 308 9.76 11.96 -10.02
C ARG A 308 10.19 11.69 -11.47
N ALA A 309 11.15 10.80 -11.67
CA ALA A 309 11.59 10.44 -13.03
C ALA A 309 10.46 9.80 -13.84
N LEU A 310 9.66 8.90 -13.24
CA LEU A 310 8.51 8.28 -13.89
C LEU A 310 7.38 9.29 -14.18
N GLU A 311 7.14 10.24 -13.29
CA GLU A 311 6.14 11.30 -13.48
C GLU A 311 6.55 12.25 -14.61
N GLN A 312 7.82 12.67 -14.65
CA GLN A 312 8.37 13.49 -15.72
C GLN A 312 8.29 12.79 -17.07
N ALA A 313 8.64 11.50 -17.13
CA ALA A 313 8.55 10.72 -18.35
C ALA A 313 7.10 10.59 -18.86
N ARG A 314 6.13 10.41 -17.96
CA ARG A 314 4.70 10.37 -18.32
C ARG A 314 4.18 11.72 -18.81
N ALA A 315 4.60 12.81 -18.17
CA ALA A 315 4.22 14.18 -18.58
C ALA A 315 4.77 14.58 -19.94
N ALA A 316 5.93 14.04 -20.31
CA ALA A 316 6.53 14.25 -21.64
C ALA A 316 5.78 13.56 -22.79
N GLY A 317 4.82 12.70 -22.48
CA GLY A 317 4.06 11.92 -23.48
C GLY A 317 4.86 10.78 -24.11
N PRO A 318 4.24 9.95 -24.94
CA PRO A 318 4.99 9.01 -25.78
C PRO A 318 5.85 9.85 -26.73
N ALA A 319 7.13 9.47 -26.84
CA ALA A 319 7.99 10.06 -27.87
C ALA A 319 7.30 9.95 -29.21
N SER A 320 6.99 11.10 -29.80
CA SER A 320 6.32 11.22 -31.11
C SER A 320 7.19 10.60 -32.21
#